data_5737f9f34b16bb7ed68d103ff4317c77
#
_entry.id   5737f9f34b16bb7ed68d103ff4317c77
#
_cell.length_a   1.000
_cell.length_b   1.000
_cell.length_c   1.000
_cell.angle_alpha   90.00
_cell.angle_beta   90.00
_cell.angle_gamma   90.00
#
_symmetry.space_group_name_H-M   'P 1'
#
loop_
_entity.id
_entity.type
_entity.pdbx_description
1 polymer ?
#
loop_
_entity_poly.entity_id
_entity_poly.type
_entity_poly.pdbx_seq_one_letter_code
_entity_poly.pdbx_strand_id
1 'polypeptide(L)'
;MIDIDKIRKDFPILNRTVNGKPLVYFDNAATSQTPQIVIDTIVDYYSNFNANIHRGVHTLSQESTDKYEEARIKIQKHFNAAHAYEMILTQEQPIVSI
;
A
#
# COMPACT_ATOMS: atom_id res chain seq x y z
N MET A 1 25.71 -0.25 2.00
CA MET A 1 25.18 -0.76 3.31
C MET A 1 23.82 -0.14 3.57
N ILE A 2 22.90 -0.90 4.09
CA ILE A 2 21.55 -0.42 4.41
C ILE A 2 21.63 0.52 5.62
N ASP A 3 21.08 1.72 5.49
CA ASP A 3 20.93 2.67 6.59
C ASP A 3 19.61 2.38 7.34
N ILE A 4 19.72 1.66 8.43
CA ILE A 4 18.58 1.22 9.24
C ILE A 4 17.84 2.42 9.85
N ASP A 5 18.57 3.41 10.31
CA ASP A 5 17.96 4.59 10.94
C ASP A 5 17.12 5.38 9.94
N LYS A 6 17.60 5.49 8.70
CA LYS A 6 16.85 6.12 7.62
C LYS A 6 15.57 5.34 7.29
N ILE A 7 15.66 4.01 7.17
CA ILE A 7 14.50 3.16 6.91
C ILE A 7 13.48 3.23 8.04
N ARG A 8 13.94 3.22 9.31
CA ARG A 8 13.03 3.31 10.45
C ARG A 8 12.23 4.61 10.46
N LYS A 9 12.78 5.70 9.96
CA LYS A 9 12.07 6.99 9.86
C LYS A 9 10.88 6.96 8.91
N ASP A 10 10.86 6.05 7.95
CA ASP A 10 9.75 5.88 7.02
C ASP A 10 8.51 5.25 7.70
N PHE A 11 8.66 4.69 8.89
CA PHE A 11 7.60 4.01 9.63
C PHE A 11 7.26 4.80 10.90
N PRO A 12 6.20 5.62 10.89
CA PRO A 12 5.92 6.54 12.01
C PRO A 12 5.68 5.84 13.34
N ILE A 13 5.13 4.63 13.34
CA ILE A 13 4.88 3.88 14.58
C ILE A 13 6.18 3.56 15.33
N LEU A 14 7.31 3.45 14.63
CA LEU A 14 8.60 3.13 15.26
C LEU A 14 9.17 4.30 16.07
N ASN A 15 8.58 5.49 15.98
CA ASN A 15 8.91 6.63 16.83
C ASN A 15 8.23 6.55 18.21
N ARG A 16 7.30 5.63 18.37
CA ARG A 16 6.58 5.43 19.62
C ARG A 16 7.50 4.80 20.68
N THR A 17 7.26 5.16 21.96
CA THR A 17 7.88 4.50 23.09
C THR A 17 6.89 3.60 23.83
N VAL A 18 7.39 2.55 24.45
CA VAL A 18 6.61 1.66 25.31
C VAL A 18 7.36 1.51 26.62
N ASN A 19 6.69 1.85 27.72
CA ASN A 19 7.29 1.86 29.06
C ASN A 19 8.59 2.70 29.12
N GLY A 20 8.61 3.83 28.43
CA GLY A 20 9.74 4.75 28.36
C GLY A 20 10.92 4.28 27.51
N LYS A 21 10.75 3.19 26.77
CA LYS A 21 11.79 2.62 25.90
C LYS A 21 11.33 2.64 24.44
N PRO A 22 12.26 2.70 23.46
CA PRO A 22 11.92 2.61 22.05
C PRO A 22 11.14 1.34 21.74
N LEU A 23 10.16 1.46 20.83
CA LEU A 23 9.37 0.31 20.38
C LEU A 23 10.26 -0.74 19.71
N VAL A 24 10.11 -1.98 20.15
CA VAL A 24 10.62 -3.17 19.47
C VAL A 24 9.43 -4.02 19.06
N TYR A 25 9.34 -4.34 17.77
CA TYR A 25 8.20 -5.05 17.18
C TYR A 25 8.69 -6.24 16.35
N PHE A 26 8.28 -7.44 16.71
CA PHE A 26 8.70 -8.68 16.04
C PHE A 26 7.52 -9.54 15.55
N ASP A 27 6.31 -8.99 15.52
CA ASP A 27 5.12 -9.75 15.13
C ASP A 27 4.72 -9.51 13.66
N ASN A 28 5.71 -9.33 12.79
CA ASN A 28 5.50 -9.03 11.37
C ASN A 28 4.83 -10.17 10.60
N ALA A 29 4.89 -11.40 11.09
CA ALA A 29 4.20 -12.53 10.47
C ALA A 29 2.68 -12.36 10.53
N ALA A 30 2.17 -11.75 11.61
CA ALA A 30 0.75 -11.43 11.75
C ALA A 30 0.38 -10.13 11.04
N THR A 31 1.18 -9.07 11.26
CA THR A 31 0.92 -7.74 10.71
C THR A 31 2.23 -7.00 10.51
N SER A 32 2.52 -6.59 9.30
CA SER A 32 3.63 -5.68 9.02
C SER A 32 3.22 -4.24 9.30
N GLN A 33 4.17 -3.43 9.76
CA GLN A 33 3.93 -2.00 9.97
C GLN A 33 3.84 -1.25 8.64
N THR A 34 3.16 -0.12 8.64
CA THR A 34 2.85 0.64 7.42
C THR A 34 3.76 1.87 7.30
N PRO A 35 4.44 2.04 6.17
CA PRO A 35 5.26 3.23 5.95
C PRO A 35 4.41 4.48 5.71
N GLN A 36 4.98 5.64 5.99
CA GLN A 36 4.29 6.93 5.87
C GLN A 36 3.74 7.17 4.46
N ILE A 37 4.48 6.80 3.43
CA ILE A 37 4.03 6.98 2.04
C ILE A 37 2.72 6.23 1.75
N VAL A 38 2.52 5.07 2.35
CA VAL A 38 1.27 4.29 2.18
C VAL A 38 0.14 4.95 2.94
N ILE A 39 0.39 5.41 4.17
CA ILE A 39 -0.59 6.14 4.98
C ILE A 39 -1.06 7.40 4.24
N ASP A 40 -0.12 8.19 3.72
CA ASP A 40 -0.42 9.43 2.98
C ASP A 40 -1.22 9.14 1.72
N THR A 41 -0.90 8.06 1.01
CA THR A 41 -1.62 7.64 -0.21
C THR A 41 -3.08 7.26 0.11
N ILE A 42 -3.32 6.55 1.21
CA ILE A 42 -4.68 6.19 1.65
C ILE A 42 -5.46 7.45 2.03
N VAL A 43 -4.85 8.37 2.77
CA VAL A 43 -5.47 9.65 3.14
C VAL A 43 -5.82 10.45 1.88
N ASP A 44 -4.91 10.57 0.94
CA ASP A 44 -5.13 11.28 -0.33
C ASP A 44 -6.28 10.64 -1.13
N TYR A 45 -6.31 9.31 -1.21
CA TYR A 45 -7.37 8.59 -1.91
C TYR A 45 -8.76 8.92 -1.34
N TYR A 46 -8.94 8.74 -0.02
CA TYR A 46 -10.24 8.99 0.60
C TYR A 46 -10.61 10.48 0.64
N SER A 47 -9.63 11.37 0.69
CA SER A 47 -9.89 12.80 0.74
C SER A 47 -10.21 13.41 -0.62
N ASN A 48 -9.69 12.85 -1.71
CA ASN A 48 -9.68 13.56 -3.00
C ASN A 48 -10.30 12.83 -4.17
N PHE A 49 -10.28 11.49 -4.22
CA PHE A 49 -10.74 10.79 -5.44
C PHE A 49 -11.37 9.42 -5.21
N ASN A 50 -11.84 9.13 -4.00
CA ASN A 50 -12.52 7.86 -3.71
C ASN A 50 -13.74 7.67 -4.60
N ALA A 51 -13.72 6.68 -5.48
CA ALA A 51 -14.81 6.34 -6.38
C ALA A 51 -14.68 4.91 -6.90
N ASN A 52 -15.76 4.39 -7.48
CA ASN A 52 -15.71 3.11 -8.18
C ASN A 52 -14.83 3.21 -9.42
N ILE A 53 -13.97 2.22 -9.60
CA ILE A 53 -13.12 2.13 -10.79
C ILE A 53 -13.85 1.39 -11.93
N HIS A 54 -13.49 1.71 -13.17
CA HIS A 54 -13.94 1.07 -14.42
C HIS A 54 -15.45 1.13 -14.72
N ARG A 55 -16.28 1.71 -13.84
CA ARG A 55 -17.74 1.71 -14.00
C ARG A 55 -18.37 3.09 -14.08
N GLY A 56 -17.70 4.10 -13.56
CA GLY A 56 -18.22 5.46 -13.57
C GLY A 56 -17.78 6.21 -14.82
N VAL A 57 -18.59 7.21 -15.20
CA VAL A 57 -18.28 8.13 -16.31
C VAL A 57 -17.98 9.53 -15.81
N HIS A 58 -17.85 9.70 -14.50
CA HIS A 58 -17.54 10.98 -13.87
C HIS A 58 -16.04 11.11 -13.54
N THR A 59 -15.62 12.35 -13.27
CA THR A 59 -14.20 12.68 -13.06
C THR A 59 -13.53 11.82 -11.98
N LEU A 60 -14.15 11.66 -10.82
CA LEU A 60 -13.53 10.89 -9.72
C LEU A 60 -13.31 9.43 -10.10
N SER A 61 -14.26 8.84 -10.83
CA SER A 61 -14.13 7.47 -11.30
C SER A 61 -12.96 7.32 -12.28
N GLN A 62 -12.81 8.31 -13.18
CA GLN A 62 -11.70 8.31 -14.14
C GLN A 62 -10.35 8.46 -13.43
N GLU A 63 -10.25 9.39 -12.49
CA GLU A 63 -9.01 9.59 -11.70
C GLU A 63 -8.64 8.34 -10.90
N SER A 64 -9.62 7.70 -10.25
CA SER A 64 -9.40 6.46 -9.51
C SER A 64 -8.96 5.31 -10.43
N THR A 65 -9.56 5.19 -11.60
CA THR A 65 -9.19 4.19 -12.60
C THR A 65 -7.76 4.40 -13.10
N ASP A 66 -7.40 5.64 -13.42
CA ASP A 66 -6.07 5.97 -13.90
C ASP A 66 -4.99 5.62 -12.86
N LYS A 67 -5.23 5.94 -11.60
CA LYS A 67 -4.31 5.60 -10.52
C LYS A 67 -4.21 4.09 -10.28
N TYR A 68 -5.31 3.37 -10.38
CA TYR A 68 -5.33 1.92 -10.26
C TYR A 68 -4.50 1.26 -11.38
N GLU A 69 -4.71 1.67 -12.62
CA GLU A 69 -3.97 1.14 -13.77
C GLU A 69 -2.49 1.53 -13.73
N GLU A 70 -2.17 2.74 -13.27
CA GLU A 70 -0.79 3.18 -13.05
C GLU A 70 -0.09 2.29 -12.01
N ALA A 71 -0.76 1.96 -10.91
CA ALA A 71 -0.23 1.04 -9.90
C ALA A 71 0.02 -0.35 -10.48
N ARG A 72 -0.89 -0.86 -11.29
CA ARG A 72 -0.74 -2.15 -11.98
C ARG A 72 0.51 -2.17 -12.86
N ILE A 73 0.74 -1.11 -13.62
CA ILE A 73 1.93 -0.97 -14.48
C ILE A 73 3.21 -0.93 -13.64
N LYS A 74 3.21 -0.23 -12.51
CA LYS A 74 4.36 -0.20 -11.61
C LYS A 74 4.69 -1.59 -11.06
N ILE A 75 3.68 -2.36 -10.68
CA ILE A 75 3.85 -3.74 -10.20
C ILE A 75 4.38 -4.62 -11.33
N GLN A 76 3.83 -4.50 -12.52
CA GLN A 76 4.33 -5.21 -13.71
C GLN A 76 5.82 -4.99 -13.91
N LYS A 77 6.26 -3.74 -13.86
CA LYS A 77 7.68 -3.40 -14.05
C LYS A 77 8.55 -3.95 -12.93
N HIS A 78 8.07 -3.90 -11.69
CA HIS A 78 8.80 -4.42 -10.54
C HIS A 78 9.08 -5.91 -10.66
N PHE A 79 8.12 -6.70 -11.13
CA PHE A 79 8.26 -8.14 -11.34
C PHE A 79 8.79 -8.51 -12.72
N ASN A 80 9.08 -7.53 -13.57
CA ASN A 80 9.54 -7.74 -14.94
C ASN A 80 8.58 -8.63 -15.76
N ALA A 81 7.28 -8.49 -15.55
CA ALA A 81 6.27 -9.17 -16.33
C ALA A 81 6.17 -8.56 -17.74
N ALA A 82 5.82 -9.38 -18.72
CA ALA A 82 5.74 -8.92 -20.11
C ALA A 82 4.59 -7.93 -20.35
N HIS A 83 3.47 -8.12 -19.66
CA HIS A 83 2.25 -7.33 -19.86
C HIS A 83 1.59 -6.97 -18.54
N ALA A 84 0.94 -5.80 -18.48
CA ALA A 84 0.20 -5.35 -17.31
C ALA A 84 -0.97 -6.29 -16.95
N TYR A 85 -1.59 -6.93 -17.92
CA TYR A 85 -2.70 -7.86 -17.67
C TYR A 85 -2.28 -9.14 -16.94
N GLU A 86 -0.98 -9.42 -16.84
CA GLU A 86 -0.47 -10.52 -16.03
C GLU A 86 -0.54 -10.22 -14.53
N MET A 87 -0.71 -8.94 -14.16
CA MET A 87 -0.86 -8.50 -12.77
C MET A 87 -2.33 -8.49 -12.39
N ILE A 88 -2.73 -9.42 -11.55
CA ILE A 88 -4.10 -9.52 -11.06
C ILE A 88 -4.10 -9.06 -9.60
N LEU A 89 -4.82 -7.97 -9.33
CA LEU A 89 -4.97 -7.42 -7.98
C LEU A 89 -6.22 -8.02 -7.35
N THR A 90 -6.03 -8.75 -6.25
CA THR A 90 -7.12 -9.39 -5.52
C THR A 90 -7.17 -8.85 -4.09
N GLN A 91 -8.30 -9.04 -3.46
CA GLN A 91 -8.38 -8.86 -2.01
C GLN A 91 -7.59 -9.99 -1.33
N GLU A 92 -7.20 -9.74 -0.07
CA GLU A 92 -6.65 -10.80 0.75
C GLU A 92 -7.51 -12.05 0.63
N GLN A 93 -6.87 -13.17 0.38
CA GLN A 93 -7.60 -14.42 0.18
C GLN A 93 -8.42 -14.72 1.44
N PRO A 94 -9.75 -14.79 1.34
CA PRO A 94 -10.53 -15.23 2.48
C PRO A 94 -10.07 -16.64 2.85
N ILE A 95 -9.98 -16.92 4.14
CA ILE A 95 -9.72 -18.28 4.61
C ILE A 95 -10.86 -19.13 4.06
N VAL A 96 -10.59 -19.79 2.94
CA VAL A 96 -11.52 -20.77 2.42
C VAL A 96 -11.33 -21.99 3.30
N SER A 97 -12.20 -22.12 4.29
CA SER A 97 -12.36 -23.40 4.94
C SER A 97 -12.97 -24.33 3.90
N ILE A 98 -12.19 -25.18 3.40
CA ILE A 98 -12.69 -26.29 2.60
C ILE A 98 -13.39 -27.27 3.54
#